data_f438d10b1dd881a39e2dc781eb6369aa
#
_entry.id   f438d10b1dd881a39e2dc781eb6369aa
#
_cell.length_a   1.000
_cell.length_b   1.000
_cell.length_c   1.000
_cell.angle_alpha   90.00
_cell.angle_beta   90.00
_cell.angle_gamma   90.00
#
_symmetry.space_group_name_H-M   'P 1'
#
loop_
_entity.id
_entity.type
_entity.pdbx_description
1 polymer ?
#
loop_
_entity_poly.entity_id
_entity_poly.type
_entity_poly.pdbx_seq_one_letter_code
_entity_poly.pdbx_strand_id
1 'polypeptide(L)'
;MLENICIENIWKRGFEDADMLEVEEKARIEASSNTEKCIKKYKELEQSRNGKYISSDLMKLVFDDYAKDIDFRKKYNLAVSNSAACLANKAFREEIANSKVKHCIFVAGAYGSGKSFLIQSLYEKNKEELEDSIVYEGSITTKAIDEKIETALQNGITPSIIVLNPTLELSMRNIKNRAKRIGRDVRKEDCVHVYANIYGALKRLKEKYEDISFVIYNKETNIPVNFDVSTDIEELNHGTYDELSCEYDEIMKKIEQE
;
A
#
# COMPACT_ATOMS: atom_id res chain seq x y z
N MET A 1 23.21 -10.38 -10.97
CA MET A 1 22.65 -10.94 -9.74
C MET A 1 22.19 -9.80 -8.87
N LEU A 2 20.97 -9.88 -8.35
CA LEU A 2 20.44 -8.91 -7.40
C LEU A 2 21.17 -9.05 -6.07
N GLU A 3 21.59 -7.93 -5.49
CA GLU A 3 22.17 -7.91 -4.16
C GLU A 3 21.07 -8.22 -3.13
N ASN A 4 21.34 -9.16 -2.24
CA ASN A 4 20.42 -9.54 -1.18
C ASN A 4 20.16 -8.38 -0.22
N ILE A 5 18.95 -8.34 0.34
CA ILE A 5 18.61 -7.41 1.43
C ILE A 5 19.37 -7.84 2.69
N CYS A 6 20.07 -6.88 3.32
CA CYS A 6 20.69 -7.15 4.62
C CYS A 6 19.58 -7.37 5.67
N ILE A 7 19.69 -8.46 6.44
CA ILE A 7 18.65 -8.85 7.41
C ILE A 7 18.46 -7.79 8.51
N GLU A 8 19.52 -7.05 8.85
CA GLU A 8 19.50 -5.96 9.84
C GLU A 8 18.61 -4.78 9.36
N ASN A 9 18.45 -4.63 8.05
CA ASN A 9 17.57 -3.60 7.46
C ASN A 9 16.08 -3.98 7.52
N ILE A 10 15.76 -5.23 7.90
CA ILE A 10 14.38 -5.67 8.08
C ILE A 10 14.02 -5.52 9.57
N TRP A 11 13.34 -4.43 9.89
CA TRP A 11 12.98 -4.09 11.26
C TRP A 11 12.08 -5.15 11.92
N LYS A 12 12.36 -5.47 13.20
CA LYS A 12 11.55 -6.36 14.04
C LYS A 12 10.47 -5.57 14.76
N ARG A 13 9.23 -6.08 14.77
CA ARG A 13 8.13 -5.43 15.49
C ARG A 13 8.15 -5.64 17.00
N GLY A 14 8.84 -6.69 17.48
CA GLY A 14 8.91 -6.99 18.89
C GLY A 14 7.60 -7.56 19.44
N PHE A 15 7.06 -8.58 18.78
CA PHE A 15 5.88 -9.29 19.26
C PHE A 15 6.14 -9.99 20.60
N GLU A 16 5.11 -10.09 21.45
CA GLU A 16 5.14 -10.88 22.69
C GLU A 16 4.78 -12.36 22.42
N ASP A 17 3.98 -12.62 21.40
CA ASP A 17 3.56 -13.97 20.97
C ASP A 17 4.72 -14.71 20.29
N ALA A 18 5.08 -15.86 20.80
CA ALA A 18 6.20 -16.66 20.32
C ALA A 18 6.01 -17.14 18.88
N ASP A 19 4.78 -17.51 18.49
CA ASP A 19 4.48 -17.92 17.12
C ASP A 19 4.65 -16.76 16.14
N MET A 20 4.24 -15.54 16.54
CA MET A 20 4.42 -14.32 15.74
C MET A 20 5.90 -14.00 15.55
N LEU A 21 6.72 -14.16 16.60
CA LEU A 21 8.17 -13.96 16.52
C LEU A 21 8.83 -14.99 15.58
N GLU A 22 8.44 -16.25 15.66
CA GLU A 22 8.97 -17.31 14.79
C GLU A 22 8.65 -17.03 13.32
N VAL A 23 7.39 -16.67 13.02
CA VAL A 23 6.96 -16.35 11.64
C VAL A 23 7.66 -15.08 11.13
N GLU A 24 7.82 -14.05 11.97
CA GLU A 24 8.56 -12.84 11.60
C GLU A 24 10.01 -13.17 11.25
N GLU A 25 10.71 -13.96 12.08
CA GLU A 25 12.10 -14.31 11.85
C GLU A 25 12.26 -15.17 10.59
N LYS A 26 11.38 -16.14 10.37
CA LYS A 26 11.35 -16.95 9.16
C LYS A 26 11.19 -16.08 7.89
N ALA A 27 10.25 -15.14 7.92
CA ALA A 27 10.04 -14.22 6.80
C ALA A 27 11.25 -13.29 6.56
N ARG A 28 11.92 -12.83 7.62
CA ARG A 28 13.13 -12.01 7.53
C ARG A 28 14.29 -12.77 6.90
N ILE A 29 14.53 -14.01 7.35
CA ILE A 29 15.57 -14.88 6.79
C ILE A 29 15.27 -15.16 5.31
N GLU A 30 14.04 -15.51 4.96
CA GLU A 30 13.66 -15.78 3.58
C GLU A 30 13.84 -14.54 2.68
N ALA A 31 13.39 -13.38 3.11
CA ALA A 31 13.53 -12.14 2.36
C ALA A 31 14.99 -11.74 2.15
N SER A 32 15.84 -11.94 3.17
CA SER A 32 17.26 -11.60 3.14
C SER A 32 18.08 -12.61 2.32
N SER A 33 17.88 -13.91 2.56
CA SER A 33 18.71 -14.95 1.92
C SER A 33 18.29 -15.26 0.47
N ASN A 34 17.03 -14.99 0.12
CA ASN A 34 16.42 -15.35 -1.16
C ASN A 34 15.77 -14.14 -1.87
N THR A 35 16.33 -12.93 -1.71
CA THR A 35 15.75 -11.69 -2.26
C THR A 35 15.40 -11.81 -3.74
N GLU A 36 16.32 -12.24 -4.58
CA GLU A 36 16.10 -12.41 -6.03
C GLU A 36 14.98 -13.40 -6.33
N LYS A 37 14.95 -14.55 -5.63
CA LYS A 37 13.91 -15.56 -5.77
C LYS A 37 12.53 -15.01 -5.36
N CYS A 38 12.46 -14.26 -4.27
CA CYS A 38 11.21 -13.63 -3.80
C CYS A 38 10.70 -12.61 -4.82
N ILE A 39 11.57 -11.75 -5.35
CA ILE A 39 11.19 -10.76 -6.37
C ILE A 39 10.76 -11.45 -7.67
N LYS A 40 11.45 -12.51 -8.10
CA LYS A 40 11.04 -13.30 -9.25
C LYS A 40 9.65 -13.89 -9.06
N LYS A 41 9.40 -14.53 -7.91
CA LYS A 41 8.09 -15.09 -7.56
C LYS A 41 7.01 -14.01 -7.52
N TYR A 42 7.34 -12.81 -7.04
CA TYR A 42 6.42 -11.67 -7.09
C TYR A 42 6.04 -11.30 -8.52
N LYS A 43 7.01 -11.21 -9.43
CA LYS A 43 6.78 -10.90 -10.86
C LYS A 43 5.91 -11.93 -11.57
N GLU A 44 5.92 -13.19 -11.12
CA GLU A 44 5.08 -14.27 -11.63
C GLU A 44 3.62 -14.17 -11.16
N LEU A 45 3.31 -13.38 -10.13
CA LEU A 45 1.94 -13.11 -9.73
C LEU A 45 1.24 -12.28 -10.82
N GLU A 46 0.12 -12.75 -11.33
CA GLU A 46 -0.66 -12.05 -12.36
C GLU A 46 -0.97 -10.59 -11.96
N GLN A 47 -1.34 -10.39 -10.69
CA GLN A 47 -1.66 -9.07 -10.15
C GLN A 47 -0.48 -8.11 -10.17
N SER A 48 0.76 -8.61 -10.09
CA SER A 48 1.97 -7.77 -10.12
C SER A 48 2.24 -7.12 -11.48
N ARG A 49 1.58 -7.60 -12.54
CA ARG A 49 1.81 -7.13 -13.92
C ARG A 49 3.29 -7.21 -14.30
N ASN A 50 3.90 -8.35 -14.03
CA ASN A 50 5.34 -8.59 -14.25
C ASN A 50 6.23 -7.59 -13.48
N GLY A 51 5.83 -7.22 -12.25
CA GLY A 51 6.55 -6.28 -11.39
C GLY A 51 6.27 -4.80 -11.64
N LYS A 52 5.44 -4.44 -12.61
CA LYS A 52 5.06 -3.05 -12.89
C LYS A 52 4.07 -2.47 -11.89
N TYR A 53 3.27 -3.31 -11.25
CA TYR A 53 2.51 -2.95 -10.06
C TYR A 53 3.21 -3.49 -8.83
N ILE A 54 3.56 -2.59 -7.92
CA ILE A 54 4.30 -2.91 -6.69
C ILE A 54 3.46 -2.54 -5.48
N SER A 55 3.21 -3.53 -4.62
CA SER A 55 2.47 -3.38 -3.37
C SER A 55 3.09 -4.28 -2.30
N SER A 56 3.38 -3.71 -1.13
CA SER A 56 3.87 -4.50 0.01
C SER A 56 2.85 -5.54 0.48
N ASP A 57 1.58 -5.27 0.32
CA ASP A 57 0.51 -6.21 0.65
C ASP A 57 0.45 -7.39 -0.32
N LEU A 58 0.61 -7.15 -1.62
CA LEU A 58 0.70 -8.20 -2.62
C LEU A 58 2.01 -8.99 -2.47
N MET A 59 3.11 -8.32 -2.11
CA MET A 59 4.41 -8.93 -1.88
C MET A 59 4.38 -10.00 -0.77
N LYS A 60 3.46 -9.94 0.19
CA LYS A 60 3.28 -10.97 1.21
C LYS A 60 3.01 -12.37 0.62
N LEU A 61 2.44 -12.42 -0.59
CA LEU A 61 2.16 -13.70 -1.26
C LEU A 61 3.40 -14.45 -1.75
N VAL A 62 4.59 -13.86 -1.66
CA VAL A 62 5.83 -14.60 -1.95
C VAL A 62 6.18 -15.61 -0.87
N PHE A 63 5.71 -15.38 0.36
CA PHE A 63 5.87 -16.31 1.48
C PHE A 63 4.84 -17.44 1.36
N ASP A 64 5.31 -18.69 1.19
CA ASP A 64 4.48 -19.84 0.85
C ASP A 64 3.37 -20.10 1.86
N ASP A 65 3.68 -20.06 3.15
CA ASP A 65 2.71 -20.31 4.22
C ASP A 65 1.60 -19.25 4.21
N TYR A 66 1.98 -17.98 3.98
CA TYR A 66 1.04 -16.87 3.85
C TYR A 66 0.19 -16.97 2.57
N ALA A 67 0.76 -17.44 1.47
CA ALA A 67 0.04 -17.55 0.20
C ALA A 67 -1.04 -18.62 0.21
N LYS A 68 -0.80 -19.75 0.90
CA LYS A 68 -1.64 -20.96 0.85
C LYS A 68 -2.83 -20.92 1.80
N ASP A 69 -2.70 -20.28 2.97
CA ASP A 69 -3.66 -20.41 4.07
C ASP A 69 -4.27 -19.07 4.49
N ILE A 70 -5.61 -19.00 4.47
CA ILE A 70 -6.35 -17.80 4.89
C ILE A 70 -6.27 -17.57 6.40
N ASP A 71 -6.30 -18.62 7.20
CA ASP A 71 -6.22 -18.48 8.66
C ASP A 71 -4.80 -18.09 9.08
N PHE A 72 -3.78 -18.59 8.37
CA PHE A 72 -2.42 -18.09 8.49
C PHE A 72 -2.34 -16.58 8.20
N ARG A 73 -2.99 -16.10 7.12
CA ARG A 73 -3.05 -14.67 6.80
C ARG A 73 -3.70 -13.84 7.88
N LYS A 74 -4.80 -14.34 8.47
CA LYS A 74 -5.49 -13.67 9.58
C LYS A 74 -4.56 -13.48 10.79
N LYS A 75 -3.88 -14.56 11.18
CA LYS A 75 -3.04 -14.57 12.38
C LYS A 75 -1.73 -13.82 12.16
N TYR A 76 -1.05 -14.00 11.03
CA TYR A 76 0.35 -13.59 10.85
C TYR A 76 0.55 -12.44 9.86
N ASN A 77 -0.52 -11.72 9.47
CA ASN A 77 -0.43 -10.60 8.51
C ASN A 77 0.62 -9.54 8.90
N LEU A 78 0.75 -9.26 10.20
CA LEU A 78 1.70 -8.28 10.69
C LEU A 78 3.14 -8.84 10.75
N ALA A 79 3.31 -10.12 11.05
CA ALA A 79 4.62 -10.76 11.17
C ALA A 79 5.41 -10.73 9.85
N VAL A 80 4.75 -10.91 8.70
CA VAL A 80 5.40 -10.87 7.39
C VAL A 80 5.50 -9.47 6.77
N SER A 81 4.89 -8.45 7.39
CA SER A 81 4.70 -7.13 6.76
C SER A 81 6.01 -6.39 6.48
N ASN A 82 6.95 -6.38 7.42
CA ASN A 82 8.21 -5.64 7.26
C ASN A 82 9.11 -6.30 6.21
N SER A 83 9.17 -7.62 6.18
CA SER A 83 9.91 -8.38 5.15
C SER A 83 9.34 -8.12 3.76
N ALA A 84 8.01 -8.15 3.62
CA ALA A 84 7.34 -7.81 2.37
C ALA A 84 7.57 -6.36 1.94
N ALA A 85 7.58 -5.41 2.88
CA ALA A 85 7.85 -4.01 2.59
C ALA A 85 9.28 -3.80 2.09
N CYS A 86 10.28 -4.46 2.70
CA CYS A 86 11.67 -4.39 2.23
C CYS A 86 11.84 -5.00 0.82
N LEU A 87 11.19 -6.14 0.55
CA LEU A 87 11.18 -6.74 -0.79
C LEU A 87 10.50 -5.82 -1.83
N ALA A 88 9.37 -5.20 -1.47
CA ALA A 88 8.68 -4.25 -2.34
C ALA A 88 9.53 -3.01 -2.63
N ASN A 89 10.24 -2.48 -1.63
CA ASN A 89 11.17 -1.36 -1.81
C ASN A 89 12.34 -1.75 -2.74
N LYS A 90 12.89 -2.96 -2.57
CA LYS A 90 13.96 -3.45 -3.44
C LYS A 90 13.47 -3.61 -4.88
N ALA A 91 12.31 -4.24 -5.09
CA ALA A 91 11.69 -4.38 -6.39
C ALA A 91 11.43 -3.02 -7.05
N PHE A 92 10.94 -2.03 -6.29
CA PHE A 92 10.72 -0.67 -6.79
C PHE A 92 12.01 -0.02 -7.30
N ARG A 93 13.09 -0.08 -6.51
CA ARG A 93 14.39 0.51 -6.90
C ARG A 93 14.95 -0.12 -8.17
N GLU A 94 14.72 -1.41 -8.37
CA GLU A 94 15.16 -2.13 -9.57
C GLU A 94 14.35 -1.76 -10.80
N GLU A 95 13.02 -1.75 -10.66
CA GLU A 95 12.16 -1.42 -11.79
C GLU A 95 12.29 0.06 -12.20
N ILE A 96 12.42 0.99 -11.25
CA ILE A 96 12.57 2.41 -11.56
C ILE A 96 13.91 2.73 -12.26
N ALA A 97 14.95 1.96 -11.99
CA ALA A 97 16.26 2.08 -12.66
C ALA A 97 16.26 1.50 -14.09
N ASN A 98 15.18 0.83 -14.51
CA ASN A 98 15.06 0.30 -15.87
C ASN A 98 14.80 1.45 -16.85
N SER A 99 15.66 1.61 -17.85
CA SER A 99 15.59 2.68 -18.86
C SER A 99 14.31 2.70 -19.71
N LYS A 100 13.50 1.62 -19.65
CA LYS A 100 12.19 1.57 -20.32
C LYS A 100 11.08 2.25 -19.52
N VAL A 101 11.29 2.47 -18.24
CA VAL A 101 10.31 3.14 -17.38
C VAL A 101 10.40 4.64 -17.61
N LYS A 102 9.26 5.26 -17.89
CA LYS A 102 9.13 6.70 -18.12
C LYS A 102 8.21 7.37 -17.10
N HIS A 103 7.32 6.59 -16.50
CA HIS A 103 6.31 7.12 -15.57
C HIS A 103 6.33 6.35 -14.27
N CYS A 104 6.11 7.07 -13.16
CA CYS A 104 5.96 6.52 -11.83
C CYS A 104 4.67 7.07 -11.20
N ILE A 105 3.74 6.20 -10.85
CA ILE A 105 2.46 6.57 -10.27
C ILE A 105 2.38 5.99 -8.85
N PHE A 106 2.29 6.86 -7.85
CA PHE A 106 2.01 6.45 -6.47
C PHE A 106 0.50 6.46 -6.25
N VAL A 107 -0.07 5.31 -5.88
CA VAL A 107 -1.48 5.19 -5.52
C VAL A 107 -1.58 5.07 -4.00
N ALA A 108 -2.12 6.11 -3.40
CA ALA A 108 -2.26 6.27 -1.96
C ALA A 108 -3.73 6.33 -1.53
N GLY A 109 -3.98 6.36 -0.24
CA GLY A 109 -5.30 6.46 0.37
C GLY A 109 -5.42 5.56 1.58
N ALA A 110 -6.52 5.70 2.32
CA ALA A 110 -6.78 4.94 3.52
C ALA A 110 -6.91 3.42 3.27
N TYR A 111 -6.88 2.65 4.32
CA TYR A 111 -7.22 1.23 4.25
C TYR A 111 -8.68 1.07 3.78
N GLY A 112 -8.95 0.09 2.92
CA GLY A 112 -10.29 -0.11 2.38
C GLY A 112 -10.74 0.89 1.31
N SER A 113 -9.90 1.85 0.91
CA SER A 113 -10.24 2.88 -0.10
C SER A 113 -10.45 2.35 -1.52
N GLY A 114 -10.05 1.11 -1.80
CA GLY A 114 -10.22 0.52 -3.13
C GLY A 114 -9.03 0.71 -4.07
N LYS A 115 -7.82 1.02 -3.56
CA LYS A 115 -6.60 1.20 -4.37
C LYS A 115 -6.36 0.09 -5.38
N SER A 116 -6.34 -1.15 -4.92
CA SER A 116 -6.08 -2.31 -5.80
C SER A 116 -7.13 -2.45 -6.91
N PHE A 117 -8.40 -2.08 -6.63
CA PHE A 117 -9.46 -2.06 -7.63
C PHE A 117 -9.23 -0.95 -8.68
N LEU A 118 -8.88 0.27 -8.23
CA LEU A 118 -8.53 1.36 -9.15
C LEU A 118 -7.36 0.95 -10.04
N ILE A 119 -6.29 0.41 -9.48
CA ILE A 119 -5.09 0.00 -10.20
C ILE A 119 -5.45 -1.05 -11.27
N GLN A 120 -6.26 -2.06 -10.91
CA GLN A 120 -6.72 -3.05 -11.87
C GLN A 120 -7.52 -2.38 -13.01
N SER A 121 -8.44 -1.48 -12.69
CA SER A 121 -9.23 -0.74 -13.69
C SER A 121 -8.37 0.15 -14.59
N LEU A 122 -7.32 0.78 -14.04
CA LEU A 122 -6.38 1.57 -14.83
C LEU A 122 -5.65 0.70 -15.85
N TYR A 123 -5.13 -0.47 -15.45
CA TYR A 123 -4.46 -1.40 -16.37
C TYR A 123 -5.38 -1.99 -17.42
N GLU A 124 -6.65 -2.24 -17.09
CA GLU A 124 -7.62 -2.76 -18.05
C GLU A 124 -7.99 -1.73 -19.13
N LYS A 125 -8.09 -0.46 -18.74
CA LYS A 125 -8.51 0.62 -19.64
C LYS A 125 -7.37 1.28 -20.42
N ASN A 126 -6.17 1.33 -19.83
CA ASN A 126 -5.03 2.11 -20.33
C ASN A 126 -3.77 1.23 -20.46
N LYS A 127 -3.92 0.00 -20.94
CA LYS A 127 -2.84 -0.99 -20.98
C LYS A 127 -1.59 -0.49 -21.72
N GLU A 128 -1.79 0.15 -22.87
CA GLU A 128 -0.70 0.66 -23.72
C GLU A 128 0.01 1.85 -23.07
N GLU A 129 -0.76 2.77 -22.46
CA GLU A 129 -0.22 3.96 -21.79
C GLU A 129 0.56 3.62 -20.50
N LEU A 130 0.23 2.49 -19.86
CA LEU A 130 0.89 2.02 -18.64
C LEU A 130 2.03 1.03 -18.92
N GLU A 131 2.34 0.74 -20.17
CA GLU A 131 3.39 -0.24 -20.52
C GLU A 131 4.78 0.20 -20.05
N ASP A 132 5.08 1.50 -20.07
CA ASP A 132 6.33 2.09 -19.59
C ASP A 132 6.19 2.77 -18.21
N SER A 133 5.15 2.38 -17.46
CA SER A 133 4.85 2.94 -16.14
C SER A 133 5.09 1.94 -15.02
N ILE A 134 5.51 2.45 -13.86
CA ILE A 134 5.47 1.74 -12.57
C ILE A 134 4.35 2.33 -11.73
N VAL A 135 3.51 1.47 -11.18
CA VAL A 135 2.48 1.84 -10.20
C VAL A 135 2.90 1.28 -8.84
N TYR A 136 3.12 2.16 -7.88
CA TYR A 136 3.42 1.79 -6.49
C TYR A 136 2.23 2.06 -5.58
N GLU A 137 1.68 1.02 -4.97
CA GLU A 137 0.63 1.16 -3.94
C GLU A 137 1.27 1.24 -2.56
N GLY A 138 0.97 2.33 -1.83
CA GLY A 138 1.51 2.52 -0.49
C GLY A 138 0.85 3.64 0.28
N SER A 139 1.36 3.89 1.49
CA SER A 139 0.94 5.03 2.30
C SER A 139 1.82 6.24 2.02
N ILE A 140 1.21 7.42 1.92
CA ILE A 140 1.93 8.71 1.89
C ILE A 140 2.12 9.31 3.28
N THR A 141 1.54 8.71 4.32
CA THR A 141 1.63 9.21 5.70
C THR A 141 2.95 8.86 6.38
N THR A 142 3.79 8.06 5.75
CA THR A 142 5.11 7.67 6.26
C THR A 142 6.23 8.33 5.46
N LYS A 143 7.38 8.59 6.10
CA LYS A 143 8.58 9.13 5.43
C LYS A 143 9.15 8.20 4.35
N ALA A 144 8.79 6.93 4.34
CA ALA A 144 9.23 5.99 3.31
C ALA A 144 8.81 6.37 1.88
N ILE A 145 7.79 7.22 1.73
CA ILE A 145 7.40 7.74 0.41
C ILE A 145 8.45 8.71 -0.15
N ASP A 146 9.10 9.51 0.72
CA ASP A 146 10.12 10.47 0.30
C ASP A 146 11.28 9.78 -0.41
N GLU A 147 11.80 8.67 0.14
CA GLU A 147 12.86 7.89 -0.50
C GLU A 147 12.47 7.39 -1.89
N LYS A 148 11.21 7.00 -2.08
CA LYS A 148 10.72 6.52 -3.38
C LYS A 148 10.58 7.64 -4.38
N ILE A 149 10.07 8.79 -3.95
CA ILE A 149 9.99 9.99 -4.79
C ILE A 149 11.39 10.42 -5.21
N GLU A 150 12.34 10.51 -4.26
CA GLU A 150 13.73 10.87 -4.54
C GLU A 150 14.39 9.85 -5.47
N THR A 151 14.12 8.55 -5.29
CA THR A 151 14.62 7.52 -6.20
C THR A 151 14.08 7.69 -7.63
N ALA A 152 12.80 8.02 -7.80
CA ALA A 152 12.22 8.30 -9.11
C ALA A 152 12.87 9.53 -9.76
N LEU A 153 12.99 10.64 -9.01
CA LEU A 153 13.61 11.89 -9.48
C LEU A 153 15.08 11.68 -9.87
N GLN A 154 15.85 10.93 -9.09
CA GLN A 154 17.25 10.58 -9.41
C GLN A 154 17.38 9.75 -10.70
N ASN A 155 16.33 9.04 -11.11
CA ASN A 155 16.27 8.34 -12.40
C ASN A 155 15.61 9.18 -13.51
N GLY A 156 15.42 10.49 -13.29
CA GLY A 156 14.86 11.42 -14.29
C GLY A 156 13.35 11.27 -14.50
N ILE A 157 12.64 10.66 -13.55
CA ILE A 157 11.19 10.42 -13.62
C ILE A 157 10.49 11.29 -12.58
N THR A 158 9.66 12.22 -13.02
CA THR A 158 8.78 12.99 -12.13
C THR A 158 7.54 12.16 -11.81
N PRO A 159 7.32 11.76 -10.55
CA PRO A 159 6.19 10.91 -10.19
C PRO A 159 4.88 11.70 -10.11
N SER A 160 3.76 10.98 -10.27
CA SER A 160 2.41 11.46 -10.00
C SER A 160 1.83 10.74 -8.79
N ILE A 161 0.97 11.41 -8.02
CA ILE A 161 0.31 10.83 -6.85
C ILE A 161 -1.20 10.82 -7.07
N ILE A 162 -1.79 9.62 -6.97
CA ILE A 162 -3.24 9.44 -6.94
C ILE A 162 -3.64 9.12 -5.50
N VAL A 163 -4.52 9.93 -4.93
CA VAL A 163 -5.05 9.72 -3.57
C VAL A 163 -6.51 9.30 -3.65
N LEU A 164 -6.83 8.11 -3.13
CA LEU A 164 -8.23 7.71 -2.96
C LEU A 164 -8.74 8.18 -1.62
N ASN A 165 -9.84 8.92 -1.67
CA ASN A 165 -10.47 9.59 -0.54
C ASN A 165 -11.92 9.11 -0.33
N PRO A 166 -12.15 7.87 0.13
CA PRO A 166 -13.48 7.42 0.52
C PRO A 166 -13.89 7.99 1.88
N THR A 167 -15.19 7.96 2.17
CA THR A 167 -15.66 8.20 3.55
C THR A 167 -15.10 7.13 4.51
N LEU A 168 -14.96 7.47 5.78
CA LEU A 168 -14.49 6.53 6.79
C LEU A 168 -15.41 5.30 6.86
N GLU A 169 -16.72 5.49 6.81
CA GLU A 169 -17.70 4.39 6.80
C GLU A 169 -17.50 3.42 5.64
N LEU A 170 -17.34 3.94 4.42
CA LEU A 170 -17.11 3.10 3.25
C LEU A 170 -15.83 2.28 3.39
N SER A 171 -14.76 2.89 3.88
CA SER A 171 -13.50 2.20 4.16
C SER A 171 -13.66 1.07 5.16
N MET A 172 -14.38 1.33 6.27
CA MET A 172 -14.60 0.33 7.33
C MET A 172 -15.42 -0.86 6.81
N ARG A 173 -16.49 -0.61 6.05
CA ARG A 173 -17.28 -1.67 5.40
C ARG A 173 -16.41 -2.52 4.46
N ASN A 174 -15.56 -1.89 3.68
CA ASN A 174 -14.64 -2.59 2.78
C ASN A 174 -13.59 -3.40 3.54
N ILE A 175 -13.04 -2.88 4.65
CA ILE A 175 -12.11 -3.61 5.51
C ILE A 175 -12.78 -4.86 6.07
N LYS A 176 -13.99 -4.74 6.64
CA LYS A 176 -14.73 -5.89 7.20
C LYS A 176 -15.05 -6.95 6.14
N ASN A 177 -15.51 -6.54 4.97
CA ASN A 177 -15.78 -7.46 3.86
C ASN A 177 -14.51 -8.17 3.39
N ARG A 178 -13.38 -7.46 3.33
CA ARG A 178 -12.09 -8.03 2.98
C ARG A 178 -11.60 -9.02 4.05
N ALA A 179 -11.74 -8.69 5.33
CA ALA A 179 -11.36 -9.56 6.43
C ALA A 179 -12.12 -10.90 6.37
N LYS A 180 -13.44 -10.86 6.11
CA LYS A 180 -14.26 -12.06 5.92
C LYS A 180 -13.80 -12.91 4.72
N ARG A 181 -13.43 -12.27 3.61
CA ARG A 181 -13.15 -12.96 2.33
C ARG A 181 -11.73 -13.53 2.24
N ILE A 182 -10.74 -12.79 2.70
CA ILE A 182 -9.31 -13.13 2.49
C ILE A 182 -8.45 -13.07 3.75
N GLY A 183 -9.06 -12.90 4.92
CA GLY A 183 -8.36 -12.94 6.20
C GLY A 183 -7.52 -11.70 6.53
N ARG A 184 -7.66 -10.58 5.78
CA ARG A 184 -6.87 -9.37 6.01
C ARG A 184 -7.71 -8.31 6.70
N ASP A 185 -7.51 -8.16 7.99
CA ASP A 185 -8.10 -7.10 8.81
C ASP A 185 -7.14 -5.92 8.99
N VAL A 186 -7.63 -4.82 9.52
CA VAL A 186 -6.89 -3.60 9.85
C VAL A 186 -7.29 -3.15 11.25
N ARG A 187 -6.31 -2.82 12.08
CA ARG A 187 -6.58 -2.31 13.41
C ARG A 187 -7.20 -0.90 13.32
N LYS A 188 -8.04 -0.55 14.31
CA LYS A 188 -8.65 0.76 14.43
C LYS A 188 -7.60 1.88 14.36
N GLU A 189 -6.53 1.74 15.16
CA GLU A 189 -5.48 2.75 15.28
C GLU A 189 -4.80 3.02 13.93
N ASP A 190 -4.53 1.96 13.14
CA ASP A 190 -3.92 2.09 11.82
C ASP A 190 -4.86 2.80 10.83
N CYS A 191 -6.17 2.47 10.88
CA CYS A 191 -7.19 3.09 10.04
C CYS A 191 -7.33 4.59 10.34
N VAL A 192 -7.58 4.93 11.61
CA VAL A 192 -7.76 6.31 12.08
C VAL A 192 -6.51 7.15 11.84
N HIS A 193 -5.31 6.57 12.10
CA HIS A 193 -4.05 7.26 11.86
C HIS A 193 -3.88 7.73 10.41
N VAL A 194 -4.25 6.91 9.43
CA VAL A 194 -4.14 7.31 8.03
C VAL A 194 -5.08 8.45 7.70
N TYR A 195 -6.34 8.41 8.15
CA TYR A 195 -7.30 9.49 7.92
C TYR A 195 -6.87 10.81 8.56
N ALA A 196 -6.40 10.77 9.81
CA ALA A 196 -5.94 11.95 10.53
C ALA A 196 -4.69 12.61 9.92
N ASN A 197 -3.86 11.84 9.19
CA ASN A 197 -2.56 12.33 8.74
C ASN A 197 -2.43 12.50 7.22
N ILE A 198 -3.39 12.04 6.41
CA ILE A 198 -3.26 12.03 4.95
C ILE A 198 -3.17 13.45 4.37
N TYR A 199 -3.95 14.39 4.90
CA TYR A 199 -3.91 15.81 4.55
C TYR A 199 -2.53 16.42 4.77
N GLY A 200 -2.02 16.34 6.00
CA GLY A 200 -0.70 16.87 6.34
C GLY A 200 0.44 16.22 5.55
N ALA A 201 0.31 14.92 5.25
CA ALA A 201 1.27 14.21 4.44
C ALA A 201 1.31 14.72 2.99
N LEU A 202 0.16 14.90 2.33
CA LEU A 202 0.11 15.41 0.96
C LEU A 202 0.57 16.87 0.90
N LYS A 203 0.16 17.71 1.87
CA LYS A 203 0.61 19.09 1.98
C LYS A 203 2.13 19.18 2.07
N ARG A 204 2.75 18.40 2.95
CA ARG A 204 4.21 18.31 3.09
C ARG A 204 4.89 17.86 1.80
N LEU A 205 4.35 16.87 1.10
CA LEU A 205 4.92 16.41 -0.17
C LEU A 205 4.83 17.47 -1.26
N LYS A 206 3.71 18.19 -1.34
CA LYS A 206 3.53 19.29 -2.29
C LYS A 206 4.50 20.46 -2.03
N GLU A 207 4.72 20.80 -0.76
CA GLU A 207 5.67 21.84 -0.36
C GLU A 207 7.14 21.45 -0.64
N LYS A 208 7.46 20.15 -0.49
CA LYS A 208 8.83 19.64 -0.68
C LYS A 208 9.18 19.40 -2.15
N TYR A 209 8.20 19.01 -2.97
CA TYR A 209 8.40 18.58 -4.35
C TYR A 209 7.42 19.34 -5.28
N GLU A 210 7.83 20.54 -5.72
CA GLU A 210 6.97 21.47 -6.47
C GLU A 210 6.43 20.90 -7.79
N ASP A 211 7.22 20.07 -8.47
CA ASP A 211 6.88 19.52 -9.80
C ASP A 211 6.00 18.26 -9.74
N ILE A 212 5.68 17.73 -8.54
CA ILE A 212 4.86 16.53 -8.42
C ILE A 212 3.40 16.87 -8.67
N SER A 213 2.80 16.20 -9.65
CA SER A 213 1.36 16.26 -9.87
C SER A 213 0.63 15.32 -8.89
N PHE A 214 -0.56 15.73 -8.47
CA PHE A 214 -1.44 14.87 -7.68
C PHE A 214 -2.90 15.05 -8.10
N VAL A 215 -3.69 14.01 -7.84
CA VAL A 215 -5.13 14.00 -8.04
C VAL A 215 -5.80 13.23 -6.90
N ILE A 216 -6.93 13.74 -6.44
CA ILE A 216 -7.74 13.13 -5.39
C ILE A 216 -8.99 12.54 -6.03
N TYR A 217 -9.23 11.28 -5.77
CA TYR A 217 -10.46 10.58 -6.17
C TYR A 217 -11.36 10.43 -4.95
N ASN A 218 -12.38 11.29 -4.85
CA ASN A 218 -13.39 11.20 -3.80
C ASN A 218 -14.37 10.08 -4.08
N LYS A 219 -14.78 9.35 -3.05
CA LYS A 219 -15.66 8.20 -3.18
C LYS A 219 -16.61 8.08 -2.01
N GLU A 220 -17.90 8.21 -2.29
CA GLU A 220 -18.97 8.07 -1.30
C GLU A 220 -19.61 6.67 -1.31
N THR A 221 -19.53 5.96 -2.43
CA THR A 221 -20.19 4.66 -2.62
C THR A 221 -19.27 3.64 -3.27
N ASN A 222 -19.62 2.36 -3.18
CA ASN A 222 -18.89 1.27 -3.85
C ASN A 222 -19.17 1.14 -5.35
N ILE A 223 -19.94 2.07 -5.95
CA ILE A 223 -20.21 2.05 -7.37
C ILE A 223 -18.93 2.38 -8.13
N PRO A 224 -18.45 1.51 -9.04
CA PRO A 224 -17.11 1.62 -9.62
C PRO A 224 -16.87 2.83 -10.53
N VAL A 225 -17.89 3.57 -10.88
CA VAL A 225 -17.87 4.49 -12.05
C VAL A 225 -17.87 5.98 -11.67
N ASN A 226 -18.18 6.33 -10.43
CA ASN A 226 -18.27 7.74 -10.04
C ASN A 226 -17.16 8.08 -9.02
N PHE A 227 -15.99 8.45 -9.55
CA PHE A 227 -15.03 9.23 -8.78
C PHE A 227 -15.26 10.70 -9.07
N ASP A 228 -15.49 11.48 -8.04
CA ASP A 228 -15.34 12.93 -8.13
C ASP A 228 -13.84 13.25 -8.04
N VAL A 229 -13.31 13.90 -9.07
CA VAL A 229 -11.87 14.16 -9.20
C VAL A 229 -11.59 15.58 -8.76
N SER A 230 -10.72 15.73 -7.79
CA SER A 230 -10.33 17.02 -7.23
C SER A 230 -8.80 17.18 -7.17
N THR A 231 -8.37 18.42 -7.11
CA THR A 231 -6.99 18.81 -6.77
C THR A 231 -6.94 19.66 -5.50
N ASP A 232 -8.07 19.81 -4.82
CA ASP A 232 -8.17 20.53 -3.55
C ASP A 232 -7.75 19.61 -2.39
N ILE A 233 -6.59 19.86 -1.82
CA ILE A 233 -6.07 19.04 -0.72
C ILE A 233 -6.86 19.19 0.58
N GLU A 234 -7.64 20.27 0.75
CA GLU A 234 -8.47 20.48 1.94
C GLU A 234 -9.55 19.38 2.07
N GLU A 235 -9.95 18.75 0.98
CA GLU A 235 -10.89 17.61 0.99
C GLU A 235 -10.36 16.37 1.72
N LEU A 236 -9.04 16.31 1.98
CA LEU A 236 -8.41 15.25 2.78
C LEU A 236 -8.38 15.56 4.28
N ASN A 237 -8.89 16.73 4.70
CA ASN A 237 -8.94 17.11 6.10
C ASN A 237 -10.17 16.50 6.79
N HIS A 238 -10.02 15.28 7.28
CA HIS A 238 -11.09 14.51 7.92
C HIS A 238 -11.24 14.81 9.41
N GLY A 239 -10.43 15.70 10.00
CA GLY A 239 -10.44 16.01 11.43
C GLY A 239 -9.27 15.39 12.20
N THR A 240 -9.33 15.54 13.51
CA THR A 240 -8.30 15.05 14.43
C THR A 240 -8.40 13.54 14.65
N TYR A 241 -7.33 12.97 15.21
CA TYR A 241 -7.31 11.54 15.56
C TYR A 241 -8.42 11.18 16.56
N ASP A 242 -8.68 12.03 17.56
CA ASP A 242 -9.67 11.75 18.58
C ASP A 242 -11.11 11.81 18.04
N GLU A 243 -11.42 12.80 17.19
CA GLU A 243 -12.71 12.90 16.50
C GLU A 243 -12.96 11.67 15.63
N LEU A 244 -11.99 11.31 14.78
CA LEU A 244 -12.07 10.13 13.91
C LEU A 244 -12.12 8.82 14.70
N SER A 245 -11.48 8.74 15.87
CA SER A 245 -11.56 7.57 16.73
C SER A 245 -12.96 7.38 17.31
N CYS A 246 -13.63 8.47 17.69
CA CYS A 246 -15.02 8.43 18.15
C CYS A 246 -15.97 8.03 17.01
N GLU A 247 -15.82 8.67 15.85
CA GLU A 247 -16.60 8.35 14.64
C GLU A 247 -16.45 6.88 14.23
N TYR A 248 -15.21 6.34 14.27
CA TYR A 248 -14.95 4.93 14.01
C TYR A 248 -15.78 4.01 14.91
N ASP A 249 -15.81 4.27 16.21
CA ASP A 249 -16.56 3.45 17.17
C ASP A 249 -18.08 3.51 16.93
N GLU A 250 -18.60 4.66 16.54
CA GLU A 250 -20.02 4.81 16.17
C GLU A 250 -20.38 4.05 14.90
N ILE A 251 -19.53 4.14 13.86
CA ILE A 251 -19.71 3.40 12.61
C ILE A 251 -19.64 1.89 12.88
N MET A 252 -18.67 1.43 13.69
CA MET A 252 -18.54 0.01 14.02
C MET A 252 -19.79 -0.55 14.67
N LYS A 253 -20.40 0.18 15.62
CA LYS A 253 -21.66 -0.24 16.25
C LYS A 253 -22.79 -0.41 15.23
N LYS A 254 -22.86 0.46 14.21
CA LYS A 254 -23.85 0.34 13.12
C LYS A 254 -23.59 -0.89 12.25
N ILE A 255 -22.33 -1.12 11.84
CA ILE A 255 -21.95 -2.25 10.98
C ILE A 255 -22.18 -3.59 11.69
N GLU A 256 -22.04 -3.66 13.00
CA GLU A 256 -22.24 -4.90 13.80
C GLU A 256 -23.72 -5.22 14.04
N GLN A 257 -24.62 -4.27 13.83
CA GLN A 257 -26.07 -4.44 13.96
C GLN A 257 -26.75 -4.85 12.63
N GLU A 258 -26.06 -4.74 11.52
CA GLU A 258 -26.49 -5.17 10.18
C GLU A 258 -26.10 -6.62 9.88
#